data_27f1fc4e82b9dd0c74d6c4b2a9f1e366
#
_entry.id   27f1fc4e82b9dd0c74d6c4b2a9f1e366
#
_cell.length_a   1.000
_cell.length_b   1.000
_cell.length_c   1.000
_cell.angle_alpha   90.00
_cell.angle_beta   90.00
_cell.angle_gamma   90.00
#
_symmetry.space_group_name_H-M   'P 1'
#
loop_
_entity.id
_entity.type
_entity.pdbx_description
1 polymer ?
#
loop_
_entity_poly.entity_id
_entity_poly.type
_entity_poly.pdbx_seq_one_letter_code
_entity_poly.pdbx_strand_id
1 'polypeptide(L)'
;MEEIELAGVIKKLDKETLKQEIINNLKTLYRKDVSEATLQMVYQAVAYAVKEDVIDNWIATQKAYDKAGAKKVYYLSMEFLVGRALGNTMLALKEEDVIREAVEELGFDLTEIEDEERDPALGNGGLGRLAACFLDSLSTLNYPAYGCGI
;
A
#
# COMPACT_ATOMS: atom_id res chain seq x y z
N MET A 1 -12.80 14.47 -22.65
CA MET A 1 -12.66 14.21 -21.21
C MET A 1 -11.46 15.03 -20.80
N GLU A 2 -11.67 16.08 -19.98
CA GLU A 2 -10.54 16.78 -19.39
C GLU A 2 -9.77 15.78 -18.52
N GLU A 3 -8.47 15.69 -18.72
CA GLU A 3 -7.58 14.91 -17.85
C GLU A 3 -7.74 15.48 -16.44
N ILE A 4 -8.19 14.64 -15.52
CA ILE A 4 -8.20 14.98 -14.10
C ILE A 4 -6.73 15.02 -13.68
N GLU A 5 -6.19 16.23 -13.57
CA GLU A 5 -4.83 16.44 -13.08
C GLU A 5 -4.81 16.02 -11.61
N LEU A 6 -4.44 14.76 -11.37
CA LEU A 6 -4.18 14.22 -10.03
C LEU A 6 -2.87 14.84 -9.52
N ALA A 7 -2.97 16.06 -9.01
CA ALA A 7 -1.89 16.68 -8.26
C ALA A 7 -1.74 15.94 -6.91
N GLY A 8 -1.21 14.73 -6.98
CA GLY A 8 -0.74 14.02 -5.80
C GLY A 8 0.46 14.78 -5.24
N VAL A 9 0.34 15.32 -4.06
CA VAL A 9 1.49 15.78 -3.29
C VAL A 9 2.21 14.51 -2.86
N ILE A 10 3.13 14.02 -3.71
CA ILE A 10 4.07 12.98 -3.31
C ILE A 10 4.97 13.63 -2.26
N LYS A 11 4.63 13.45 -1.00
CA LYS A 11 5.51 13.77 0.12
C LYS A 11 6.67 12.77 0.01
N LYS A 12 7.85 13.26 -0.31
CA LYS A 12 9.02 12.39 -0.38
C LYS A 12 9.35 11.95 1.05
N LEU A 13 9.22 10.67 1.32
CA LEU A 13 9.53 10.13 2.64
C LEU A 13 11.01 10.34 2.94
N ASP A 14 11.30 10.94 4.10
CA ASP A 14 12.64 11.05 4.62
C ASP A 14 13.00 9.79 5.40
N LYS A 15 14.18 9.24 5.13
CA LYS A 15 14.65 7.99 5.73
C LYS A 15 14.60 7.99 7.27
N GLU A 16 15.04 9.08 7.89
CA GLU A 16 15.06 9.18 9.34
C GLU A 16 13.64 9.23 9.93
N THR A 17 12.74 9.94 9.26
CA THR A 17 11.31 9.99 9.61
C THR A 17 10.71 8.60 9.52
N LEU A 18 10.94 7.89 8.42
CA LEU A 18 10.45 6.52 8.22
C LEU A 18 10.97 5.55 9.29
N LYS A 19 12.26 5.59 9.60
CA LYS A 19 12.83 4.78 10.69
C LYS A 19 12.12 5.03 12.01
N GLN A 20 11.88 6.30 12.31
CA GLN A 20 11.21 6.66 13.55
C GLN A 20 9.75 6.19 13.57
N GLU A 21 9.05 6.24 12.43
CA GLU A 21 7.70 5.72 12.29
C GLU A 21 7.66 4.20 12.47
N ILE A 22 8.59 3.46 11.87
CA ILE A 22 8.70 2.00 12.06
C ILE A 22 8.92 1.67 13.54
N ILE A 23 9.86 2.36 14.21
CA ILE A 23 10.13 2.18 15.65
C ILE A 23 8.88 2.52 16.48
N ASN A 24 8.18 3.60 16.17
CA ASN A 24 6.97 3.99 16.88
C ASN A 24 5.84 2.98 16.67
N ASN A 25 5.70 2.44 15.45
CA ASN A 25 4.73 1.39 15.13
C ASN A 25 5.03 0.11 15.94
N LEU A 26 6.30 -0.32 16.03
CA LEU A 26 6.68 -1.46 16.87
C LEU A 26 6.29 -1.25 18.33
N LYS A 27 6.57 -0.08 18.88
CA LYS A 27 6.22 0.28 20.27
C LYS A 27 4.72 0.32 20.49
N THR A 28 3.99 0.94 19.57
CA THR A 28 2.54 1.16 19.72
C THR A 28 1.75 -0.12 19.54
N LEU A 29 2.09 -0.93 18.53
CA LEU A 29 1.36 -2.17 18.21
C LEU A 29 1.74 -3.32 19.15
N TYR A 30 3.04 -3.45 19.46
CA TYR A 30 3.57 -4.64 20.13
C TYR A 30 4.19 -4.39 21.49
N ARG A 31 4.45 -3.13 21.86
CA ARG A 31 5.20 -2.76 23.07
C ARG A 31 6.58 -3.41 23.10
N LYS A 32 7.24 -3.44 21.94
CA LYS A 32 8.55 -4.05 21.72
C LYS A 32 9.54 -3.03 21.18
N ASP A 33 10.80 -3.20 21.55
CA ASP A 33 11.93 -2.54 20.93
C ASP A 33 12.37 -3.30 19.67
N VAL A 34 13.15 -2.63 18.82
CA VAL A 34 13.70 -3.22 17.59
C VAL A 34 14.46 -4.53 17.85
N SER A 35 15.22 -4.62 18.95
CA SER A 35 16.00 -5.81 19.33
C SER A 35 15.15 -7.01 19.73
N GLU A 36 13.89 -6.81 20.05
CA GLU A 36 12.95 -7.86 20.45
C GLU A 36 11.90 -8.17 19.37
N ALA A 37 11.93 -7.41 18.26
CA ALA A 37 10.94 -7.54 17.18
C ALA A 37 11.19 -8.79 16.33
N THR A 38 10.14 -9.50 16.00
CA THR A 38 10.17 -10.55 14.98
C THR A 38 10.01 -9.97 13.58
N LEU A 39 10.42 -10.68 12.54
CA LEU A 39 10.22 -10.26 11.14
C LEU A 39 8.77 -9.88 10.84
N GLN A 40 7.81 -10.67 11.34
CA GLN A 40 6.37 -10.37 11.16
C GLN A 40 5.96 -9.05 11.82
N MET A 41 6.50 -8.72 13.00
CA MET A 41 6.23 -7.44 13.66
C MET A 41 6.83 -6.29 12.87
N VAL A 42 8.04 -6.46 12.34
CA VAL A 42 8.70 -5.46 11.50
C VAL A 42 7.93 -5.27 10.19
N TYR A 43 7.50 -6.38 9.53
CA TYR A 43 6.63 -6.30 8.35
C TYR A 43 5.39 -5.43 8.63
N GLN A 44 4.69 -5.67 9.71
CA GLN A 44 3.51 -4.88 10.04
C GLN A 44 3.85 -3.42 10.32
N ALA A 45 4.96 -3.15 11.03
CA ALA A 45 5.39 -1.79 11.31
C ALA A 45 5.74 -1.00 10.04
N VAL A 46 6.42 -1.65 9.09
CA VAL A 46 6.72 -1.09 7.75
C VAL A 46 5.43 -0.88 6.96
N ALA A 47 4.55 -1.87 6.92
CA ALA A 47 3.28 -1.77 6.20
C ALA A 47 2.39 -0.63 6.74
N TYR A 48 2.40 -0.36 8.04
CA TYR A 48 1.69 0.78 8.62
C TYR A 48 2.32 2.11 8.23
N ALA A 49 3.66 2.23 8.20
CA ALA A 49 4.33 3.43 7.76
C ALA A 49 4.02 3.75 6.28
N VAL A 50 4.17 2.77 5.39
CA VAL A 50 3.82 2.91 3.96
C VAL A 50 2.34 3.25 3.76
N LYS A 51 1.46 2.71 4.62
CA LYS A 51 0.02 2.97 4.54
C LYS A 51 -0.34 4.43 4.79
N GLU A 52 0.40 5.16 5.60
CA GLU A 52 0.12 6.58 5.86
C GLU A 52 0.22 7.39 4.57
N ASP A 53 1.25 7.17 3.75
CA ASP A 53 1.43 7.85 2.46
C ASP A 53 0.36 7.44 1.44
N VAL A 54 -0.03 6.16 1.43
CA VAL A 54 -1.16 5.70 0.62
C VAL A 54 -2.46 6.42 1.01
N ILE A 55 -2.72 6.61 2.30
CA ILE A 55 -3.93 7.29 2.79
C ILE A 55 -3.94 8.76 2.39
N ASP A 56 -2.83 9.46 2.49
CA ASP A 56 -2.73 10.87 2.08
C ASP A 56 -3.03 11.03 0.58
N ASN A 57 -2.44 10.17 -0.25
CA ASN A 57 -2.72 10.13 -1.67
C ASN A 57 -4.19 9.77 -1.97
N TRP A 58 -4.77 8.83 -1.22
CA TRP A 58 -6.16 8.45 -1.36
C TRP A 58 -7.10 9.63 -1.02
N ILE A 59 -6.86 10.33 0.07
CA ILE A 59 -7.65 11.51 0.46
C ILE A 59 -7.60 12.59 -0.63
N ALA A 60 -6.41 12.85 -1.19
CA ALA A 60 -6.24 13.81 -2.27
C ALA A 60 -7.02 13.38 -3.53
N THR A 61 -6.95 12.11 -3.90
CA THR A 61 -7.67 11.52 -5.03
C THR A 61 -9.18 11.62 -4.85
N GLN A 62 -9.71 11.30 -3.66
CA GLN A 62 -11.15 11.43 -3.40
C GLN A 62 -11.63 12.86 -3.55
N LYS A 63 -10.89 13.84 -3.02
CA LYS A 63 -11.20 15.27 -3.18
C LYS A 63 -11.20 15.69 -4.66
N ALA A 64 -10.25 15.18 -5.46
CA ALA A 64 -10.19 15.46 -6.89
C ALA A 64 -11.41 14.88 -7.64
N TYR A 65 -11.82 13.65 -7.33
CA TYR A 65 -13.00 13.01 -7.90
C TYR A 65 -14.30 13.77 -7.58
N ASP A 66 -14.46 14.20 -6.34
CA ASP A 66 -15.63 14.93 -5.89
C ASP A 66 -15.69 16.33 -6.56
N LYS A 67 -14.54 17.01 -6.66
CA LYS A 67 -14.45 18.31 -7.34
C LYS A 67 -14.77 18.21 -8.83
N ALA A 68 -14.36 17.13 -9.49
CA ALA A 68 -14.61 16.89 -10.91
C ALA A 68 -16.02 16.34 -11.19
N GLY A 69 -16.80 15.96 -10.18
CA GLY A 69 -18.08 15.27 -10.35
C GLY A 69 -17.91 13.95 -11.13
N ALA A 70 -16.80 13.25 -10.95
CA ALA A 70 -16.41 12.11 -11.75
C ALA A 70 -17.37 10.92 -11.57
N LYS A 71 -17.71 10.26 -12.70
CA LYS A 71 -18.44 8.98 -12.64
C LYS A 71 -17.57 7.92 -11.98
N LYS A 72 -18.14 7.21 -10.99
CA LYS A 72 -17.47 6.13 -10.27
C LYS A 72 -17.88 4.78 -10.82
N VAL A 73 -16.89 3.90 -11.02
CA VAL A 73 -17.10 2.51 -11.42
C VAL A 73 -17.08 1.63 -10.17
N TYR A 74 -18.06 0.77 -10.01
CA TYR A 74 -18.12 -0.21 -8.92
C TYR A 74 -18.02 -1.61 -9.53
N TYR A 75 -16.93 -2.32 -9.22
CA TYR A 75 -16.70 -3.67 -9.67
C TYR A 75 -17.08 -4.65 -8.55
N LEU A 76 -18.21 -5.33 -8.74
CA LEU A 76 -18.71 -6.29 -7.76
C LEU A 76 -18.19 -7.69 -8.11
N SER A 77 -17.53 -8.34 -7.15
CA SER A 77 -17.07 -9.71 -7.30
C SER A 77 -17.16 -10.47 -5.98
N MET A 78 -17.44 -11.76 -6.06
CA MET A 78 -17.38 -12.67 -4.91
C MET A 78 -15.93 -13.06 -4.58
N GLU A 79 -14.99 -12.84 -5.51
CA GLU A 79 -13.59 -13.20 -5.36
C GLU A 79 -12.69 -12.02 -5.77
N PHE A 80 -11.63 -11.79 -5.00
CA PHE A 80 -10.53 -10.89 -5.32
C PHE A 80 -9.21 -11.56 -4.95
N LEU A 81 -8.48 -12.06 -5.93
CA LEU A 81 -7.20 -12.74 -5.74
C LEU A 81 -6.06 -11.77 -6.08
N VAL A 82 -5.73 -10.89 -5.15
CA VAL A 82 -4.80 -9.78 -5.39
C VAL A 82 -3.35 -10.25 -5.29
N GLY A 83 -3.01 -11.02 -4.25
CA GLY A 83 -1.64 -11.39 -3.92
C GLY A 83 -0.92 -10.34 -3.09
N ARG A 84 0.39 -10.49 -2.89
CA ARG A 84 1.22 -9.58 -2.10
C ARG A 84 1.18 -8.18 -2.68
N ALA A 85 1.09 -7.17 -1.81
CA ALA A 85 0.87 -5.79 -2.20
C ALA A 85 1.96 -4.82 -1.72
N LEU A 86 2.72 -5.16 -0.66
CA LEU A 86 3.68 -4.25 -0.05
C LEU A 86 4.75 -3.80 -1.06
N GLY A 87 5.45 -4.74 -1.70
CA GLY A 87 6.50 -4.43 -2.68
C GLY A 87 5.97 -3.59 -3.85
N ASN A 88 4.80 -3.98 -4.40
CA ASN A 88 4.17 -3.22 -5.47
C ASN A 88 3.78 -1.80 -5.03
N THR A 89 3.34 -1.63 -3.80
CA THR A 89 2.98 -0.32 -3.24
C THR A 89 4.22 0.57 -3.06
N MET A 90 5.30 0.01 -2.50
CA MET A 90 6.57 0.73 -2.34
C MET A 90 7.13 1.19 -3.70
N LEU A 91 7.05 0.31 -4.72
CA LEU A 91 7.47 0.64 -6.09
C LEU A 91 6.60 1.75 -6.69
N ALA A 92 5.27 1.70 -6.51
CA ALA A 92 4.35 2.70 -7.02
C ALA A 92 4.57 4.07 -6.36
N LEU A 93 4.89 4.11 -5.08
CA LEU A 93 5.26 5.31 -4.34
C LEU A 93 6.69 5.81 -4.68
N LYS A 94 7.52 4.98 -5.31
CA LYS A 94 8.95 5.22 -5.56
C LYS A 94 9.78 5.38 -4.27
N GLU A 95 9.44 4.60 -3.27
CA GLU A 95 10.00 4.65 -1.92
C GLU A 95 10.79 3.40 -1.55
N GLU A 96 10.84 2.39 -2.43
CA GLU A 96 11.50 1.10 -2.15
C GLU A 96 12.93 1.27 -1.64
N ASP A 97 13.74 2.12 -2.32
CA ASP A 97 15.14 2.32 -1.93
C ASP A 97 15.28 2.93 -0.53
N VAL A 98 14.44 3.93 -0.22
CA VAL A 98 14.46 4.60 1.09
C VAL A 98 14.03 3.66 2.20
N ILE A 99 13.00 2.83 1.93
CA ILE A 99 12.51 1.82 2.88
C ILE A 99 13.55 0.75 3.10
N ARG A 100 14.20 0.27 2.03
CA ARG A 100 15.31 -0.69 2.10
C ARG A 100 16.43 -0.19 3.00
N GLU A 101 16.94 1.01 2.75
CA GLU A 101 17.97 1.62 3.57
C GLU A 101 17.54 1.76 5.04
N ALA A 102 16.31 2.18 5.28
CA ALA A 102 15.79 2.38 6.63
C ALA A 102 15.73 1.05 7.42
N VAL A 103 15.24 -0.04 6.82
CA VAL A 103 15.14 -1.34 7.50
C VAL A 103 16.50 -2.01 7.65
N GLU A 104 17.43 -1.85 6.69
CA GLU A 104 18.80 -2.33 6.80
C GLU A 104 19.55 -1.68 7.98
N GLU A 105 19.37 -0.37 8.17
CA GLU A 105 19.93 0.32 9.34
C GLU A 105 19.31 -0.13 10.68
N LEU A 106 18.10 -0.67 10.66
CA LEU A 106 17.48 -1.32 11.82
C LEU A 106 17.92 -2.78 12.02
N GLY A 107 18.70 -3.33 11.07
CA GLY A 107 19.27 -4.67 11.16
C GLY A 107 18.43 -5.76 10.50
N PHE A 108 17.51 -5.41 9.57
CA PHE A 108 16.64 -6.34 8.87
C PHE A 108 16.86 -6.30 7.36
N ASP A 109 16.56 -7.39 6.67
CA ASP A 109 16.53 -7.46 5.20
C ASP A 109 15.11 -7.23 4.69
N LEU A 110 14.96 -6.34 3.69
CA LEU A 110 13.64 -6.00 3.14
C LEU A 110 12.98 -7.21 2.48
N THR A 111 13.75 -8.08 1.83
CA THR A 111 13.21 -9.27 1.16
C THR A 111 12.63 -10.25 2.16
N GLU A 112 13.30 -10.43 3.31
CA GLU A 112 12.79 -11.27 4.40
C GLU A 112 11.51 -10.68 5.01
N ILE A 113 11.42 -9.34 5.10
CA ILE A 113 10.21 -8.65 5.55
C ILE A 113 9.05 -8.86 4.57
N GLU A 114 9.30 -8.73 3.27
CA GLU A 114 8.28 -8.96 2.23
C GLU A 114 7.77 -10.41 2.22
N ASP A 115 8.63 -11.37 2.57
CA ASP A 115 8.24 -12.78 2.64
C ASP A 115 7.28 -13.10 3.80
N GLU A 116 7.19 -12.25 4.81
CA GLU A 116 6.20 -12.36 5.89
C GLU A 116 4.78 -11.95 5.45
N GLU A 117 4.64 -11.28 4.29
CA GLU A 117 3.32 -10.88 3.77
C GLU A 117 2.52 -12.11 3.32
N ARG A 118 1.33 -12.28 3.91
CA ARG A 118 0.36 -13.27 3.43
C ARG A 118 -0.41 -12.72 2.26
N ASP A 119 -0.69 -13.57 1.28
CA ASP A 119 -1.47 -13.17 0.10
C ASP A 119 -2.88 -12.69 0.49
N PRO A 120 -3.23 -11.43 0.23
CA PRO A 120 -4.61 -10.98 0.23
C PRO A 120 -5.39 -11.70 -0.89
N ALA A 121 -6.11 -12.74 -0.53
CA ALA A 121 -6.76 -13.64 -1.47
C ALA A 121 -8.14 -14.04 -0.97
N LEU A 122 -9.17 -13.45 -1.54
CA LEU A 122 -10.56 -13.87 -1.40
C LEU A 122 -10.95 -14.72 -2.62
N GLY A 123 -11.02 -16.03 -2.44
CA GLY A 123 -11.28 -16.97 -3.53
C GLY A 123 -10.06 -17.77 -3.97
N ASN A 124 -10.19 -18.54 -5.04
CA ASN A 124 -9.16 -19.51 -5.45
C ASN A 124 -9.03 -19.72 -6.96
N GLY A 125 -9.65 -18.90 -7.79
CA GLY A 125 -9.68 -19.18 -9.22
C GLY A 125 -9.62 -17.96 -10.13
N GLY A 126 -9.96 -18.21 -11.40
CA GLY A 126 -9.89 -17.24 -12.46
C GLY A 126 -10.79 -16.03 -12.26
N LEU A 127 -11.92 -16.18 -11.57
CA LEU A 127 -12.84 -15.08 -11.24
C LEU A 127 -12.13 -14.02 -10.35
N GLY A 128 -11.45 -14.49 -9.30
CA GLY A 128 -10.74 -13.61 -8.39
C GLY A 128 -9.53 -12.94 -9.04
N ARG A 129 -8.79 -13.66 -9.87
CA ARG A 129 -7.65 -13.08 -10.60
C ARG A 129 -8.10 -12.09 -11.66
N LEU A 130 -9.21 -12.35 -12.35
CA LEU A 130 -9.79 -11.42 -13.32
C LEU A 130 -10.18 -10.09 -12.64
N ALA A 131 -10.82 -10.16 -11.47
CA ALA A 131 -11.16 -8.98 -10.68
C ALA A 131 -9.91 -8.14 -10.31
N ALA A 132 -8.85 -8.80 -9.84
CA ALA A 132 -7.58 -8.13 -9.54
C ALA A 132 -6.98 -7.45 -10.77
N CYS A 133 -6.92 -8.13 -11.92
CA CYS A 133 -6.40 -7.56 -13.16
C CYS A 133 -7.25 -6.38 -13.68
N PHE A 134 -8.57 -6.44 -13.52
CA PHE A 134 -9.44 -5.34 -13.93
C PHE A 134 -9.26 -4.11 -13.05
N LEU A 135 -9.13 -4.27 -11.72
CA LEU A 135 -8.85 -3.15 -10.82
C LEU A 135 -7.50 -2.49 -11.13
N ASP A 136 -6.47 -3.29 -11.40
CA ASP A 136 -5.16 -2.79 -11.81
C ASP A 136 -5.24 -2.01 -13.13
N SER A 137 -5.94 -2.55 -14.13
CA SER A 137 -6.16 -1.87 -15.43
C SER A 137 -6.95 -0.57 -15.27
N LEU A 138 -7.99 -0.54 -14.45
CA LEU A 138 -8.78 0.66 -14.18
C LEU A 138 -7.95 1.73 -13.49
N SER A 139 -7.07 1.33 -12.55
CA SER A 139 -6.11 2.23 -11.90
C SER A 139 -5.12 2.81 -12.89
N THR A 140 -4.51 1.98 -13.73
CA THR A 140 -3.55 2.40 -14.79
C THR A 140 -4.19 3.39 -15.78
N LEU A 141 -5.46 3.22 -16.08
CA LEU A 141 -6.21 4.09 -16.98
C LEU A 141 -6.83 5.31 -16.27
N ASN A 142 -6.51 5.52 -14.99
CA ASN A 142 -7.04 6.63 -14.17
C ASN A 142 -8.57 6.66 -14.07
N TYR A 143 -9.25 5.52 -14.09
CA TYR A 143 -10.68 5.46 -13.83
C TYR A 143 -10.96 5.46 -12.32
N PRO A 144 -11.90 6.31 -11.84
CA PRO A 144 -12.41 6.23 -10.47
C PRO A 144 -13.15 4.91 -10.26
N ALA A 145 -12.48 3.91 -9.69
CA ALA A 145 -13.04 2.58 -9.56
C ALA A 145 -12.88 2.01 -8.15
N TYR A 146 -13.89 1.25 -7.72
CA TYR A 146 -13.94 0.60 -6.42
C TYR A 146 -14.26 -0.88 -6.59
N GLY A 147 -13.45 -1.76 -5.99
CA GLY A 147 -13.77 -3.17 -5.84
C GLY A 147 -14.70 -3.38 -4.66
N CYS A 148 -15.81 -4.08 -4.89
CA CYS A 148 -16.79 -4.41 -3.85
C CYS A 148 -16.88 -5.93 -3.73
N GLY A 149 -16.40 -6.46 -2.60
CA GLY A 149 -16.50 -7.87 -2.23
C GLY A 149 -17.69 -8.15 -1.30
N ILE A 150 -17.72 -9.38 -0.76
CA ILE A 150 -18.66 -9.83 0.27
C ILE A 150 -18.02 -9.77 1.65
#